data_534631beb011cc2e0cb2ed80379a0c45
#
_entry.id   534631beb011cc2e0cb2ed80379a0c45
#
_cell.length_a   1.000
_cell.length_b   1.000
_cell.length_c   1.000
_cell.angle_alpha   90.00
_cell.angle_beta   90.00
_cell.angle_gamma   90.00
#
_symmetry.space_group_name_H-M   'P 1'
#
loop_
_entity.id
_entity.type
_entity.pdbx_description
1 polymer ?
#
loop_
_entity_poly.entity_id
_entity_poly.type
_entity_poly.pdbx_seq_one_letter_code
_entity_poly.pdbx_strand_id
1 'polypeptide(L)'
;MCGIVGLFLKDPSLEAALGRMLTDMLVTMSDRGPDSAGIAIYSEAVEDRAKITIQSAHPDQDFAALEADFKSTFQQPLALQRKNSHAVFEIAQNQVDELRARIRRAHPGIRVMSTGDNIEIYKDIGLPKSVAERFDIPLMKGTHGIGHTRM
;
A
#
# COMPACT_ATOMS: atom_id res chain seq x y z
N MET A 1 17.49 -8.99 -13.74
CA MET A 1 18.11 -8.08 -12.74
C MET A 1 17.03 -7.26 -12.08
N CYS A 2 17.20 -6.85 -10.82
CA CYS A 2 16.24 -5.98 -10.15
C CYS A 2 16.67 -4.51 -10.30
N GLY A 3 15.69 -3.60 -10.37
CA GLY A 3 15.91 -2.16 -10.32
C GLY A 3 15.32 -1.57 -9.04
N ILE A 4 15.97 -0.57 -8.46
CA ILE A 4 15.45 0.18 -7.30
C ILE A 4 15.58 1.66 -7.63
N VAL A 5 14.53 2.42 -7.32
CA VAL A 5 14.50 3.87 -7.37
C VAL A 5 14.03 4.39 -6.01
N GLY A 6 14.54 5.54 -5.60
CA GLY A 6 14.12 6.22 -4.38
C GLY A 6 14.05 7.71 -4.60
N LEU A 7 13.04 8.36 -4.05
CA LEU A 7 12.84 9.79 -4.12
C LEU A 7 12.50 10.34 -2.73
N PHE A 8 13.26 11.32 -2.29
CA PHE A 8 13.00 12.08 -1.06
C PHE A 8 12.89 13.57 -1.41
N LEU A 9 11.74 14.16 -1.13
CA LEU A 9 11.44 15.56 -1.43
C LEU A 9 11.87 16.45 -0.25
N LYS A 10 12.76 17.40 -0.53
CA LYS A 10 13.16 18.41 0.44
C LYS A 10 12.29 19.67 0.40
N ASP A 11 11.56 19.86 -0.72
CA ASP A 11 10.66 20.97 -0.94
C ASP A 11 9.20 20.49 -0.78
N PRO A 12 8.48 20.93 0.26
CA PRO A 12 7.09 20.54 0.49
C PRO A 12 6.15 20.87 -0.68
N SER A 13 6.47 21.88 -1.49
CA SER A 13 5.64 22.24 -2.67
C SER A 13 5.58 21.14 -3.72
N LEU A 14 6.51 20.19 -3.69
CA LEU A 14 6.59 19.06 -4.62
C LEU A 14 5.85 17.81 -4.11
N GLU A 15 5.40 17.77 -2.87
CA GLU A 15 4.78 16.57 -2.26
C GLU A 15 3.57 16.07 -3.03
N ALA A 16 2.78 16.98 -3.62
CA ALA A 16 1.65 16.63 -4.46
C ALA A 16 2.05 15.93 -5.78
N ALA A 17 3.31 16.03 -6.19
CA ALA A 17 3.85 15.44 -7.41
C ALA A 17 4.66 14.14 -7.15
N LEU A 18 4.85 13.74 -5.88
CA LEU A 18 5.68 12.60 -5.51
C LEU A 18 5.36 11.35 -6.32
N GLY A 19 4.10 10.95 -6.35
CA GLY A 19 3.67 9.70 -6.99
C GLY A 19 3.95 9.70 -8.50
N ARG A 20 3.71 10.83 -9.18
CA ARG A 20 4.04 10.97 -10.60
C ARG A 20 5.54 10.87 -10.83
N MET A 21 6.35 11.63 -10.08
CA MET A 21 7.81 11.62 -10.22
C MET A 21 8.40 10.23 -9.94
N LEU A 22 7.92 9.55 -8.90
CA LEU A 22 8.36 8.20 -8.58
C LEU A 22 7.96 7.19 -9.66
N THR A 23 6.76 7.33 -10.23
CA THR A 23 6.29 6.51 -11.34
C THR A 23 7.18 6.69 -12.58
N ASP A 24 7.51 7.94 -12.96
CA ASP A 24 8.37 8.22 -14.09
C ASP A 24 9.77 7.58 -13.91
N MET A 25 10.34 7.68 -12.70
CA MET A 25 11.61 7.02 -12.38
C MET A 25 11.49 5.49 -12.46
N LEU A 26 10.40 4.91 -11.96
CA LEU A 26 10.19 3.46 -11.96
C LEU A 26 10.02 2.92 -13.38
N VAL A 27 9.34 3.64 -14.26
CA VAL A 27 9.15 3.28 -15.66
C VAL A 27 10.48 3.19 -16.41
N THR A 28 11.46 4.03 -16.09
CA THR A 28 12.81 3.93 -16.70
C THR A 28 13.55 2.65 -16.33
N MET A 29 13.09 1.94 -15.28
CA MET A 29 13.65 0.65 -14.85
C MET A 29 12.95 -0.57 -15.46
N SER A 30 12.00 -0.38 -16.39
CA SER A 30 11.20 -1.47 -16.98
C SER A 30 12.05 -2.55 -17.62
N ASP A 31 13.12 -2.19 -18.33
CA ASP A 31 14.03 -3.14 -18.98
C ASP A 31 14.85 -3.98 -17.99
N ARG A 32 14.96 -3.52 -16.72
CA ARG A 32 15.66 -4.23 -15.66
C ARG A 32 14.77 -5.21 -14.89
N GLY A 33 13.46 -5.06 -14.99
CA GLY A 33 12.52 -5.93 -14.27
C GLY A 33 11.09 -5.75 -14.76
N PRO A 34 10.72 -6.40 -15.88
CA PRO A 34 9.40 -6.24 -16.46
C PRO A 34 8.32 -7.10 -15.79
N ASP A 35 8.68 -8.04 -14.91
CA ASP A 35 7.75 -9.08 -14.43
C ASP A 35 6.88 -8.60 -13.27
N SER A 36 7.41 -7.77 -12.39
CA SER A 36 6.67 -7.25 -11.24
C SER A 36 7.24 -5.92 -10.75
N ALA A 37 6.40 -5.12 -10.13
CA ALA A 37 6.81 -3.90 -9.45
C ALA A 37 6.24 -3.84 -8.03
N GLY A 38 7.02 -3.23 -7.13
CA GLY A 38 6.61 -2.89 -5.77
C GLY A 38 6.90 -1.41 -5.51
N ILE A 39 5.99 -0.75 -4.81
CA ILE A 39 6.04 0.69 -4.56
C ILE A 39 5.68 0.94 -3.11
N ALA A 40 6.52 1.67 -2.40
CA ALA A 40 6.24 2.20 -1.07
C ALA A 40 6.11 3.72 -1.16
N ILE A 41 5.03 4.26 -0.62
CA ILE A 41 4.77 5.70 -0.50
C ILE A 41 4.68 6.05 0.97
N TYR A 42 5.35 7.13 1.35
CA TYR A 42 5.29 7.72 2.69
C TYR A 42 4.54 9.05 2.59
N SER A 43 3.28 8.99 2.98
CA SER A 43 2.35 10.12 2.94
C SER A 43 2.35 10.90 4.26
N GLU A 44 1.34 11.71 4.51
CA GLU A 44 1.14 12.37 5.79
C GLU A 44 0.88 11.35 6.91
N ALA A 45 1.52 11.56 8.05
CA ALA A 45 1.35 10.70 9.21
C ALA A 45 -0.04 10.89 9.85
N VAL A 46 -0.60 9.80 10.35
CA VAL A 46 -1.86 9.81 11.12
C VAL A 46 -1.54 9.76 12.61
N GLU A 47 -1.97 10.77 13.36
CA GLU A 47 -1.73 10.85 14.80
C GLU A 47 -2.56 9.79 15.55
N ASP A 48 -1.96 9.13 16.55
CA ASP A 48 -2.57 8.10 17.41
C ASP A 48 -3.23 6.92 16.66
N ARG A 49 -2.95 6.79 15.38
CA ARG A 49 -3.48 5.74 14.51
C ARG A 49 -2.37 5.03 13.75
N ALA A 50 -2.70 3.88 13.21
CA ALA A 50 -1.85 3.19 12.25
C ALA A 50 -2.59 3.05 10.93
N LYS A 51 -1.87 3.31 9.85
CA LYS A 51 -2.25 3.01 8.49
C LYS A 51 -1.79 1.60 8.16
N ILE A 52 -2.70 0.77 7.68
CA ILE A 52 -2.41 -0.63 7.34
C ILE A 52 -2.76 -0.85 5.88
N THR A 53 -1.81 -1.38 5.11
CA THR A 53 -2.05 -1.84 3.75
C THR A 53 -2.16 -3.37 3.76
N ILE A 54 -3.22 -3.89 3.16
CA ILE A 54 -3.46 -5.32 2.98
C ILE A 54 -3.57 -5.67 1.50
N GLN A 55 -3.31 -6.94 1.19
CA GLN A 55 -3.43 -7.53 -0.15
C GLN A 55 -4.19 -8.86 -0.07
N SER A 56 -5.01 -9.14 -1.08
CA SER A 56 -5.62 -10.45 -1.32
C SER A 56 -5.65 -10.79 -2.79
N ALA A 57 -5.63 -12.11 -3.10
CA ALA A 57 -5.92 -12.63 -4.44
C ALA A 57 -7.43 -12.64 -4.75
N HIS A 58 -8.29 -12.58 -3.72
CA HIS A 58 -9.74 -12.55 -3.82
C HIS A 58 -10.32 -11.35 -3.04
N PRO A 59 -9.99 -10.10 -3.47
CA PRO A 59 -10.20 -8.89 -2.66
C PRO A 59 -11.67 -8.67 -2.29
N ASP A 60 -12.62 -8.95 -3.18
CA ASP A 60 -14.05 -8.72 -2.91
C ASP A 60 -14.56 -9.58 -1.76
N GLN A 61 -14.20 -10.87 -1.77
CA GLN A 61 -14.63 -11.82 -0.75
C GLN A 61 -13.88 -11.60 0.57
N ASP A 62 -12.55 -11.53 0.49
CA ASP A 62 -11.70 -11.47 1.68
C ASP A 62 -11.86 -10.14 2.42
N PHE A 63 -11.97 -9.02 1.70
CA PHE A 63 -12.14 -7.72 2.33
C PHE A 63 -13.54 -7.58 2.95
N ALA A 64 -14.60 -8.09 2.31
CA ALA A 64 -15.93 -8.10 2.90
C ALA A 64 -15.98 -8.96 4.19
N ALA A 65 -15.30 -10.12 4.18
CA ALA A 65 -15.19 -10.97 5.36
C ALA A 65 -14.42 -10.27 6.50
N LEU A 66 -13.32 -9.58 6.18
CA LEU A 66 -12.56 -8.80 7.15
C LEU A 66 -13.39 -7.65 7.76
N GLU A 67 -14.13 -6.89 6.93
CA GLU A 67 -14.99 -5.80 7.40
C GLU A 67 -16.08 -6.31 8.37
N ALA A 68 -16.72 -7.44 8.04
CA ALA A 68 -17.72 -8.06 8.89
C ALA A 68 -17.13 -8.55 10.23
N ASP A 69 -15.98 -9.21 10.17
CA ASP A 69 -15.26 -9.70 11.34
C ASP A 69 -14.77 -8.55 12.23
N PHE A 70 -14.22 -7.50 11.65
CA PHE A 70 -13.79 -6.31 12.38
C PHE A 70 -14.96 -5.63 13.10
N LYS A 71 -16.08 -5.44 12.40
CA LYS A 71 -17.28 -4.87 12.99
C LYS A 71 -17.80 -5.69 14.18
N SER A 72 -17.77 -7.02 14.09
CA SER A 72 -18.22 -7.89 15.17
C SER A 72 -17.30 -7.87 16.40
N THR A 73 -15.99 -7.72 16.17
CA THR A 73 -14.96 -7.77 17.21
C THR A 73 -14.76 -6.44 17.92
N PHE A 74 -14.63 -5.38 17.15
CA PHE A 74 -14.30 -4.04 17.67
C PHE A 74 -15.52 -3.12 17.82
N GLN A 75 -16.71 -3.60 17.47
CA GLN A 75 -17.98 -2.85 17.55
C GLN A 75 -17.97 -1.51 16.79
N GLN A 76 -17.14 -1.43 15.74
CA GLN A 76 -16.99 -0.27 14.88
C GLN A 76 -16.77 -0.70 13.41
N PRO A 77 -17.17 0.11 12.41
CA PRO A 77 -16.93 -0.22 11.02
C PRO A 77 -15.44 -0.09 10.68
N LEU A 78 -14.97 -0.94 9.76
CA LEU A 78 -13.67 -0.80 9.12
C LEU A 78 -13.86 -0.10 7.78
N ALA A 79 -13.29 1.09 7.60
CA ALA A 79 -13.36 1.83 6.35
C ALA A 79 -12.19 1.47 5.44
N LEU A 80 -12.38 0.52 4.55
CA LEU A 80 -11.38 0.12 3.57
C LEU A 80 -11.37 1.04 2.34
N GLN A 81 -10.25 1.67 2.08
CA GLN A 81 -9.97 2.31 0.79
C GLN A 81 -9.43 1.24 -0.17
N ARG A 82 -10.32 0.64 -0.95
CA ARG A 82 -9.98 -0.46 -1.85
C ARG A 82 -9.27 0.04 -3.10
N LYS A 83 -8.15 -0.62 -3.46
CA LYS A 83 -7.33 -0.35 -4.64
C LYS A 83 -6.97 -1.68 -5.31
N ASN A 84 -7.83 -2.17 -6.18
CA ASN A 84 -7.68 -3.45 -6.88
C ASN A 84 -7.45 -4.60 -5.88
N SER A 85 -6.31 -5.31 -5.95
CA SER A 85 -5.92 -6.39 -5.03
C SER A 85 -5.51 -5.93 -3.63
N HIS A 86 -5.43 -4.61 -3.39
CA HIS A 86 -5.03 -4.02 -2.11
C HIS A 86 -6.17 -3.21 -1.48
N ALA A 87 -6.06 -3.00 -0.18
CA ALA A 87 -6.85 -2.01 0.53
C ALA A 87 -6.00 -1.35 1.61
N VAL A 88 -6.30 -0.07 1.88
CA VAL A 88 -5.68 0.73 2.94
C VAL A 88 -6.75 1.15 3.93
N PHE A 89 -6.44 1.13 5.20
CA PHE A 89 -7.31 1.59 6.25
C PHE A 89 -6.52 2.05 7.48
N GLU A 90 -7.21 2.79 8.35
CA GLU A 90 -6.63 3.31 9.57
C GLU A 90 -7.36 2.77 10.78
N ILE A 91 -6.59 2.39 11.80
CA ILE A 91 -7.13 1.95 13.11
C ILE A 91 -6.37 2.63 14.23
N ALA A 92 -6.92 2.58 15.45
CA ALA A 92 -6.21 3.05 16.62
C ALA A 92 -4.91 2.25 16.86
N GLN A 93 -3.83 2.93 17.25
CA GLN A 93 -2.51 2.32 17.41
C GLN A 93 -2.53 1.12 18.36
N ASN A 94 -3.34 1.18 19.42
CA ASN A 94 -3.46 0.11 20.41
C ASN A 94 -4.21 -1.14 19.90
N GLN A 95 -4.88 -1.08 18.76
CA GLN A 95 -5.60 -2.20 18.14
C GLN A 95 -4.76 -2.97 17.10
N VAL A 96 -3.59 -2.45 16.74
CA VAL A 96 -2.77 -2.97 15.61
C VAL A 96 -2.38 -4.43 15.82
N ASP A 97 -1.82 -4.76 16.97
CA ASP A 97 -1.30 -6.11 17.23
C ASP A 97 -2.41 -7.15 17.29
N GLU A 98 -3.55 -6.80 17.91
CA GLU A 98 -4.72 -7.68 17.96
C GLU A 98 -5.27 -7.92 16.55
N LEU A 99 -5.44 -6.88 15.74
CA LEU A 99 -5.93 -7.02 14.38
C LEU A 99 -4.97 -7.85 13.50
N ARG A 100 -3.67 -7.60 13.58
CA ARG A 100 -2.68 -8.39 12.82
C ARG A 100 -2.69 -9.86 13.21
N ALA A 101 -2.80 -10.17 14.51
CA ALA A 101 -2.92 -11.54 14.99
C ALA A 101 -4.22 -12.20 14.48
N ARG A 102 -5.31 -11.44 14.45
CA ARG A 102 -6.61 -11.90 13.96
C ARG A 102 -6.59 -12.14 12.45
N ILE A 103 -6.07 -11.22 11.65
CA ILE A 103 -5.91 -11.40 10.19
C ILE A 103 -5.15 -12.70 9.93
N ARG A 104 -4.01 -12.91 10.57
CA ARG A 104 -3.17 -14.09 10.38
C ARG A 104 -3.91 -15.40 10.71
N ARG A 105 -4.78 -15.39 11.73
CA ARG A 105 -5.48 -16.58 12.20
C ARG A 105 -6.79 -16.85 11.44
N ALA A 106 -7.57 -15.81 11.17
CA ALA A 106 -8.94 -15.93 10.64
C ALA A 106 -9.05 -15.62 9.13
N HIS A 107 -8.11 -14.88 8.57
CA HIS A 107 -8.11 -14.43 7.18
C HIS A 107 -6.81 -14.79 6.45
N PRO A 108 -6.48 -16.09 6.27
CA PRO A 108 -5.20 -16.53 5.70
C PRO A 108 -5.00 -16.09 4.24
N GLY A 109 -6.07 -15.72 3.52
CA GLY A 109 -6.02 -15.14 2.18
C GLY A 109 -5.54 -13.69 2.15
N ILE A 110 -5.50 -13.00 3.30
CA ILE A 110 -5.08 -11.61 3.41
C ILE A 110 -3.64 -11.51 3.88
N ARG A 111 -2.83 -10.76 3.14
CA ARG A 111 -1.47 -10.35 3.52
C ARG A 111 -1.47 -8.94 4.05
N VAL A 112 -0.84 -8.71 5.20
CA VAL A 112 -0.48 -7.35 5.65
C VAL A 112 0.80 -6.95 4.94
N MET A 113 0.74 -5.92 4.11
CA MET A 113 1.84 -5.41 3.29
C MET A 113 2.67 -4.36 4.04
N SER A 114 1.99 -3.47 4.77
CA SER A 114 2.63 -2.47 5.62
C SER A 114 1.78 -2.16 6.84
N THR A 115 2.45 -1.67 7.88
CA THR A 115 1.84 -1.12 9.09
C THR A 115 2.75 0.00 9.58
N GLY A 116 2.20 1.18 9.75
CA GLY A 116 2.91 2.38 10.21
C GLY A 116 1.97 3.56 10.28
N ASP A 117 2.49 4.73 10.59
CA ASP A 117 1.71 5.95 10.65
C ASP A 117 1.50 6.61 9.27
N ASN A 118 2.41 6.38 8.32
CA ASN A 118 2.43 7.10 7.04
C ASN A 118 2.79 6.24 5.82
N ILE A 119 3.07 4.93 5.98
CA ILE A 119 3.54 4.05 4.90
C ILE A 119 2.40 3.27 4.25
N GLU A 120 2.40 3.24 2.92
CA GLU A 120 1.57 2.38 2.09
C GLU A 120 2.45 1.57 1.14
N ILE A 121 2.25 0.24 1.04
CA ILE A 121 3.02 -0.63 0.14
C ILE A 121 2.07 -1.33 -0.82
N TYR A 122 2.36 -1.17 -2.11
CA TYR A 122 1.68 -1.81 -3.23
C TYR A 122 2.64 -2.68 -4.02
N LYS A 123 2.21 -3.87 -4.40
CA LYS A 123 3.03 -4.79 -5.20
C LYS A 123 2.15 -5.68 -6.06
N ASP A 124 2.51 -5.78 -7.34
CA ASP A 124 1.80 -6.69 -8.25
C ASP A 124 2.71 -7.16 -9.40
N ILE A 125 2.21 -8.15 -10.12
CA ILE A 125 2.78 -8.66 -11.36
C ILE A 125 2.43 -7.70 -12.50
N GLY A 126 3.38 -7.46 -13.38
CA GLY A 126 3.24 -6.66 -14.58
C GLY A 126 4.31 -5.58 -14.72
N LEU A 127 4.26 -4.90 -15.85
CA LEU A 127 5.17 -3.79 -16.14
C LEU A 127 5.04 -2.68 -15.08
N PRO A 128 6.13 -2.03 -14.70
CA PRO A 128 6.14 -0.96 -13.70
C PRO A 128 5.07 0.11 -13.91
N LYS A 129 4.88 0.54 -15.17
CA LYS A 129 3.84 1.51 -15.53
C LYS A 129 2.43 0.99 -15.20
N SER A 130 2.12 -0.22 -15.64
CA SER A 130 0.79 -0.82 -15.43
C SER A 130 0.49 -1.05 -13.94
N VAL A 131 1.50 -1.43 -13.16
CA VAL A 131 1.36 -1.60 -11.70
C VAL A 131 1.13 -0.26 -11.03
N ALA A 132 1.90 0.78 -11.39
CA ALA A 132 1.71 2.11 -10.83
C ALA A 132 0.32 2.70 -11.14
N GLU A 133 -0.16 2.54 -12.38
CA GLU A 133 -1.49 3.00 -12.81
C GLU A 133 -2.62 2.24 -12.09
N ARG A 134 -2.47 0.91 -11.90
CA ARG A 134 -3.43 0.05 -11.22
C ARG A 134 -3.76 0.50 -9.80
N PHE A 135 -2.79 1.07 -9.11
CA PHE A 135 -2.92 1.52 -7.73
C PHE A 135 -3.02 3.03 -7.58
N ASP A 136 -3.19 3.76 -8.67
CA ASP A 136 -3.27 5.24 -8.70
C ASP A 136 -2.03 5.91 -8.11
N ILE A 137 -0.86 5.27 -8.21
CA ILE A 137 0.39 5.82 -7.65
C ILE A 137 0.69 7.23 -8.18
N PRO A 138 0.50 7.55 -9.49
CA PRO A 138 0.77 8.90 -10.00
C PRO A 138 -0.02 10.01 -9.30
N LEU A 139 -1.13 9.69 -8.64
CA LEU A 139 -1.99 10.64 -7.93
C LEU A 139 -1.66 10.75 -6.44
N MET A 140 -0.75 9.92 -5.93
CA MET A 140 -0.40 9.89 -4.51
C MET A 140 0.53 11.04 -4.14
N LYS A 141 0.27 11.58 -2.95
CA LYS A 141 1.08 12.61 -2.30
C LYS A 141 1.98 11.99 -1.25
N GLY A 142 3.07 12.68 -0.91
CA GLY A 142 3.94 12.25 0.17
C GLY A 142 5.28 12.94 0.15
N THR A 143 6.09 12.64 1.15
CA THR A 143 7.42 13.23 1.35
C THR A 143 8.52 12.43 0.66
N HIS A 144 8.36 11.11 0.60
CA HIS A 144 9.31 10.22 -0.08
C HIS A 144 8.65 8.92 -0.52
N GLY A 145 9.33 8.21 -1.41
CA GLY A 145 8.87 6.93 -1.92
C GLY A 145 10.00 6.08 -2.47
N ILE A 146 9.75 4.78 -2.54
CA ILE A 146 10.67 3.79 -3.08
C ILE A 146 9.92 2.94 -4.09
N GLY A 147 10.54 2.74 -5.26
CA GLY A 147 10.07 1.82 -6.28
C GLY A 147 11.07 0.70 -6.52
N HIS A 148 10.58 -0.50 -6.77
CA HIS A 148 11.38 -1.68 -7.06
C HIS A 148 10.79 -2.45 -8.24
N THR A 149 11.65 -2.90 -9.16
CA THR A 149 11.26 -3.77 -10.26
C THR A 149 11.99 -5.11 -10.16
N ARG A 150 11.35 -6.17 -10.62
CA ARG A 150 11.88 -7.53 -10.60
C ARG A 150 11.67 -8.21 -11.94
N MET A 151 12.66 -9.00 -12.32
CA MET A 151 12.65 -9.99 -13.38
C MET A 151 12.37 -11.37 -12.80
#